data_498a0f65343cade8a6665549be312c18
#
_entry.id   498a0f65343cade8a6665549be312c18
#
_cell.length_a   1.000
_cell.length_b   1.000
_cell.length_c   1.000
_cell.angle_alpha   90.00
_cell.angle_beta   90.00
_cell.angle_gamma   90.00
#
_symmetry.space_group_name_H-M   'P 1'
#
loop_
_entity.id
_entity.type
_entity.pdbx_description
1 polymer ?
#
loop_
_entity_poly.entity_id
_entity_poly.type
_entity_poly.pdbx_seq_one_letter_code
_entity_poly.pdbx_strand_id
1 'polypeptide(L)'
;MRRLLTLTLALAGVWALLGAPAASAQKLRVVTSTTDLKALTEAVTGDLAEVDAMARPNQSPHDLEARPSLMVKVRRADALIVNGLDLDDWADVVAQGANNPNVMPGAPGRIDASRGLLVLEVPKTRVDRSMGDVHPSGNPHYTLDPGMASAVTQNILEGLARVAPQHRAAFERNRQQFLARVDEAMGRWNQMLAPYQGSPVVVNHALWIYLLTRFGLVQVATVEERPGIPATANHIVKLVNLMKEDRVKVIVAEPWSDFKLVQRIAQEAGAKAAILAATVGSVKGADTYLEAVDFNVKTLVQMLK
;
A
#
# COMPACT_ATOMS: atom_id res chain seq x y z
N MET A 1 -32.58 -67.23 -10.69
CA MET A 1 -32.99 -65.80 -10.66
C MET A 1 -32.48 -64.99 -9.44
N ARG A 2 -31.87 -65.57 -8.37
CA ARG A 2 -31.41 -64.83 -7.19
C ARG A 2 -29.97 -64.26 -7.26
N ARG A 3 -29.18 -64.61 -8.29
CA ARG A 3 -27.78 -64.13 -8.42
C ARG A 3 -27.57 -62.89 -9.34
N LEU A 4 -28.59 -62.51 -10.12
CA LEU A 4 -28.51 -61.29 -10.97
C LEU A 4 -28.97 -60.00 -10.25
N LEU A 5 -29.71 -60.08 -9.14
CA LEU A 5 -30.14 -58.87 -8.41
C LEU A 5 -29.08 -58.29 -7.47
N THR A 6 -28.07 -59.06 -7.09
CA THR A 6 -26.98 -58.58 -6.19
C THR A 6 -25.86 -57.81 -6.89
N LEU A 7 -25.69 -58.01 -8.21
CA LEU A 7 -24.66 -57.30 -8.97
C LEU A 7 -25.10 -55.86 -9.37
N THR A 8 -26.38 -55.62 -9.54
CA THR A 8 -26.92 -54.31 -9.93
C THR A 8 -26.94 -53.29 -8.79
N LEU A 9 -27.04 -53.72 -7.53
CA LEU A 9 -26.97 -52.82 -6.37
C LEU A 9 -25.54 -52.37 -6.04
N ALA A 10 -24.52 -53.17 -6.38
CA ALA A 10 -23.11 -52.83 -6.14
C ALA A 10 -22.58 -51.77 -7.12
N LEU A 11 -23.09 -51.71 -8.36
CA LEU A 11 -22.69 -50.69 -9.35
C LEU A 11 -23.35 -49.31 -9.11
N ALA A 12 -24.54 -49.24 -8.54
CA ALA A 12 -25.22 -48.00 -8.23
C ALA A 12 -24.58 -47.23 -7.05
N GLY A 13 -23.90 -47.94 -6.14
CA GLY A 13 -23.22 -47.34 -4.99
C GLY A 13 -21.88 -46.63 -5.35
N VAL A 14 -21.22 -47.06 -6.44
CA VAL A 14 -19.92 -46.46 -6.85
C VAL A 14 -20.11 -45.15 -7.63
N TRP A 15 -21.26 -44.96 -8.28
CA TRP A 15 -21.54 -43.72 -9.02
C TRP A 15 -21.99 -42.56 -8.13
N ALA A 16 -22.46 -42.82 -6.92
CA ALA A 16 -22.87 -41.79 -5.95
C ALA A 16 -21.66 -41.10 -5.27
N LEU A 17 -20.46 -41.69 -5.33
CA LEU A 17 -19.22 -41.12 -4.74
C LEU A 17 -18.40 -40.27 -5.71
N LEU A 18 -18.73 -40.28 -7.00
CA LEU A 18 -17.96 -39.53 -8.03
C LEU A 18 -18.60 -38.22 -8.47
N GLY A 19 -19.72 -37.83 -7.91
CA GLY A 19 -20.53 -36.72 -8.41
C GLY A 19 -20.90 -35.64 -7.39
N ALA A 20 -20.26 -35.54 -6.24
CA ALA A 20 -20.45 -34.37 -5.41
C ALA A 20 -19.73 -33.20 -6.09
N PRO A 21 -20.43 -32.16 -6.60
CA PRO A 21 -19.78 -30.97 -7.06
C PRO A 21 -18.93 -30.47 -5.90
N ALA A 22 -17.63 -30.27 -6.13
CA ALA A 22 -16.79 -29.57 -5.16
C ALA A 22 -17.52 -28.27 -4.84
N ALA A 23 -18.08 -28.15 -3.63
CA ALA A 23 -18.68 -26.91 -3.19
C ALA A 23 -17.62 -25.84 -3.40
N SER A 24 -17.85 -24.92 -4.33
CA SER A 24 -16.97 -23.78 -4.54
C SER A 24 -16.86 -23.10 -3.17
N ALA A 25 -15.71 -23.27 -2.52
CA ALA A 25 -15.50 -22.65 -1.23
C ALA A 25 -15.70 -21.14 -1.43
N GLN A 26 -16.61 -20.57 -0.65
CA GLN A 26 -16.89 -19.14 -0.74
C GLN A 26 -15.58 -18.39 -0.51
N LYS A 27 -15.21 -17.52 -1.44
CA LYS A 27 -14.02 -16.69 -1.32
C LYS A 27 -14.12 -15.79 -0.09
N LEU A 28 -13.00 -15.58 0.58
CA LEU A 28 -12.92 -14.58 1.65
C LEU A 28 -13.23 -13.19 1.09
N ARG A 29 -13.98 -12.40 1.83
CA ARG A 29 -14.20 -10.98 1.53
C ARG A 29 -13.27 -10.15 2.37
N VAL A 30 -12.28 -9.57 1.74
CA VAL A 30 -11.28 -8.73 2.41
C VAL A 30 -11.42 -7.30 1.93
N VAL A 31 -11.49 -6.37 2.88
CA VAL A 31 -11.47 -4.94 2.59
C VAL A 31 -10.16 -4.37 3.13
N THR A 32 -9.53 -3.50 2.36
CA THR A 32 -8.30 -2.80 2.76
C THR A 32 -8.53 -1.31 2.79
N SER A 33 -7.78 -0.57 3.59
CA SER A 33 -7.86 0.89 3.63
C SER A 33 -7.32 1.52 2.34
N THR A 34 -6.18 1.02 1.83
CA THR A 34 -5.47 1.57 0.66
C THR A 34 -5.35 0.56 -0.47
N THR A 35 -5.04 1.04 -1.68
CA THR A 35 -4.81 0.19 -2.85
C THR A 35 -3.48 -0.57 -2.80
N ASP A 36 -2.48 -0.05 -2.08
CA ASP A 36 -1.23 -0.76 -1.85
C ASP A 36 -1.46 -2.02 -1.01
N LEU A 37 -2.21 -1.87 0.08
CA LEU A 37 -2.60 -3.01 0.91
C LEU A 37 -3.48 -3.99 0.15
N LYS A 38 -4.35 -3.50 -0.77
CA LYS A 38 -5.10 -4.39 -1.65
C LYS A 38 -4.16 -5.25 -2.49
N ALA A 39 -3.21 -4.64 -3.18
CA ALA A 39 -2.26 -5.35 -4.04
C ALA A 39 -1.40 -6.36 -3.24
N LEU A 40 -0.92 -5.96 -2.04
CA LEU A 40 -0.16 -6.84 -1.14
C LEU A 40 -1.02 -7.97 -0.57
N THR A 41 -2.31 -7.71 -0.31
CA THR A 41 -3.26 -8.74 0.14
C THR A 41 -3.56 -9.74 -0.98
N GLU A 42 -3.79 -9.27 -2.21
CA GLU A 42 -3.99 -10.13 -3.38
C GLU A 42 -2.76 -11.02 -3.65
N ALA A 43 -1.55 -10.49 -3.42
CA ALA A 43 -0.32 -11.27 -3.51
C ALA A 43 -0.25 -12.42 -2.48
N VAL A 44 -0.89 -12.28 -1.32
CA VAL A 44 -0.99 -13.31 -0.29
C VAL A 44 -2.15 -14.27 -0.56
N THR A 45 -3.31 -13.73 -0.90
CA THR A 45 -4.53 -14.54 -1.01
C THR A 45 -4.67 -15.27 -2.34
N GLY A 46 -4.11 -14.72 -3.43
CA GLY A 46 -4.42 -15.20 -4.78
C GLY A 46 -5.93 -15.24 -5.00
N ASP A 47 -6.42 -16.31 -5.61
CA ASP A 47 -7.83 -16.49 -5.92
C ASP A 47 -8.74 -16.89 -4.73
N LEU A 48 -8.18 -17.00 -3.52
CA LEU A 48 -8.91 -17.43 -2.32
C LEU A 48 -9.72 -16.30 -1.65
N ALA A 49 -9.49 -15.04 -2.06
CA ALA A 49 -10.22 -13.89 -1.57
C ALA A 49 -10.71 -12.97 -2.70
N GLU A 50 -11.78 -12.24 -2.41
CA GLU A 50 -12.16 -11.03 -3.12
C GLU A 50 -11.66 -9.85 -2.27
N VAL A 51 -10.74 -9.07 -2.82
CA VAL A 51 -10.11 -7.96 -2.12
C VAL A 51 -10.57 -6.63 -2.72
N ASP A 52 -11.15 -5.76 -1.90
CA ASP A 52 -11.57 -4.41 -2.30
C ASP A 52 -10.87 -3.36 -1.43
N ALA A 53 -10.57 -2.20 -2.00
CA ALA A 53 -9.99 -1.08 -1.27
C ALA A 53 -11.04 -0.02 -0.95
N MET A 54 -10.90 0.66 0.19
CA MET A 54 -11.74 1.81 0.55
C MET A 54 -11.28 3.09 -0.15
N ALA A 55 -9.97 3.37 -0.14
CA ALA A 55 -9.41 4.49 -0.88
C ALA A 55 -9.38 4.22 -2.39
N ARG A 56 -9.49 5.30 -3.17
CA ARG A 56 -9.27 5.25 -4.63
C ARG A 56 -7.78 5.44 -4.93
N PRO A 57 -7.29 4.92 -6.08
CA PRO A 57 -5.85 5.00 -6.40
C PRO A 57 -5.29 6.43 -6.46
N ASN A 58 -6.08 7.40 -6.94
CA ASN A 58 -5.68 8.79 -7.13
C ASN A 58 -6.21 9.74 -6.03
N GLN A 59 -6.41 9.23 -4.83
CA GLN A 59 -6.90 9.97 -3.67
C GLN A 59 -5.90 9.86 -2.53
N SER A 60 -5.62 11.01 -1.88
CA SER A 60 -4.87 11.01 -0.64
C SER A 60 -5.55 10.12 0.41
N PRO A 61 -4.85 9.19 1.03
CA PRO A 61 -5.41 8.35 2.08
C PRO A 61 -5.72 9.13 3.38
N HIS A 62 -5.13 10.32 3.56
CA HIS A 62 -5.42 11.21 4.70
C HIS A 62 -6.84 11.81 4.62
N ASP A 63 -7.32 12.10 3.42
CA ASP A 63 -8.55 12.85 3.17
C ASP A 63 -9.77 11.97 2.92
N LEU A 64 -9.76 10.71 3.38
CA LEU A 64 -10.89 9.83 3.17
C LEU A 64 -11.95 10.03 4.25
N GLU A 65 -13.12 10.50 3.84
CA GLU A 65 -14.28 10.61 4.72
C GLU A 65 -15.01 9.27 4.88
N ALA A 66 -15.46 8.97 6.10
CA ALA A 66 -16.32 7.83 6.37
C ALA A 66 -17.70 8.03 5.72
N ARG A 67 -17.94 7.36 4.58
CA ARG A 67 -19.19 7.46 3.81
C ARG A 67 -20.02 6.20 3.93
N PRO A 68 -21.36 6.26 3.83
CA PRO A 68 -22.24 5.09 3.86
C PRO A 68 -21.85 3.99 2.87
N SER A 69 -21.35 4.35 1.68
CA SER A 69 -20.90 3.39 0.66
C SER A 69 -19.72 2.53 1.13
N LEU A 70 -18.82 3.10 1.95
CA LEU A 70 -17.70 2.35 2.56
C LEU A 70 -18.20 1.40 3.65
N MET A 71 -19.17 1.85 4.44
CA MET A 71 -19.81 1.01 5.47
C MET A 71 -20.49 -0.22 4.84
N VAL A 72 -21.11 -0.06 3.66
CA VAL A 72 -21.70 -1.18 2.90
C VAL A 72 -20.62 -2.19 2.47
N LYS A 73 -19.44 -1.74 2.02
CA LYS A 73 -18.32 -2.62 1.68
C LYS A 73 -17.86 -3.43 2.88
N VAL A 74 -17.67 -2.78 4.01
CA VAL A 74 -17.14 -3.39 5.24
C VAL A 74 -18.14 -4.28 5.96
N ARG A 75 -19.46 -4.06 5.76
CA ARG A 75 -20.53 -4.79 6.47
C ARG A 75 -20.43 -6.31 6.36
N ARG A 76 -19.95 -6.83 5.24
CA ARG A 76 -19.85 -8.27 4.97
C ARG A 76 -18.41 -8.75 4.84
N ALA A 77 -17.45 -7.92 5.25
CA ALA A 77 -16.06 -8.30 5.22
C ALA A 77 -15.73 -9.34 6.29
N ASP A 78 -14.98 -10.36 5.91
CA ASP A 78 -14.41 -11.34 6.82
C ASP A 78 -13.16 -10.77 7.49
N ALA A 79 -12.43 -9.87 6.78
CA ALA A 79 -11.29 -9.15 7.30
C ALA A 79 -11.25 -7.69 6.80
N LEU A 80 -10.75 -6.80 7.65
CA LEU A 80 -10.42 -5.41 7.34
C LEU A 80 -8.94 -5.17 7.65
N ILE A 81 -8.18 -4.88 6.60
CA ILE A 81 -6.74 -4.61 6.70
C ILE A 81 -6.53 -3.11 6.65
N VAL A 82 -5.89 -2.59 7.68
CA VAL A 82 -5.58 -1.17 7.81
C VAL A 82 -4.08 -0.93 7.71
N ASN A 83 -3.74 0.27 7.24
CA ASN A 83 -2.37 0.73 7.17
C ASN A 83 -1.78 0.91 8.58
N GLY A 84 -2.57 1.45 9.51
CA GLY A 84 -2.11 1.81 10.84
C GLY A 84 -1.25 3.07 10.84
N LEU A 85 -0.54 3.31 11.94
CA LEU A 85 0.30 4.49 12.14
C LEU A 85 -0.47 5.82 11.94
N ASP A 86 -1.71 5.84 12.39
CA ASP A 86 -2.62 7.01 12.35
C ASP A 86 -2.99 7.49 10.92
N LEU A 87 -2.64 6.74 9.85
CA LEU A 87 -2.96 7.14 8.47
C LEU A 87 -4.45 7.02 8.17
N ASP A 88 -5.06 5.97 8.66
CA ASP A 88 -6.39 5.53 8.27
C ASP A 88 -7.35 5.33 9.47
N ASP A 89 -7.24 6.21 10.48
CA ASP A 89 -8.13 6.21 11.67
C ASP A 89 -9.61 6.34 11.31
N TRP A 90 -9.92 6.95 10.15
CA TRP A 90 -11.26 6.98 9.58
C TRP A 90 -11.83 5.57 9.31
N ALA A 91 -11.00 4.55 9.16
CA ALA A 91 -11.44 3.17 8.98
C ALA A 91 -12.18 2.62 10.20
N ASP A 92 -11.88 3.12 11.40
CA ASP A 92 -12.59 2.74 12.62
C ASP A 92 -14.03 3.28 12.62
N VAL A 93 -14.22 4.51 12.15
CA VAL A 93 -15.56 5.11 11.98
C VAL A 93 -16.37 4.30 10.94
N VAL A 94 -15.74 3.90 9.84
CA VAL A 94 -16.37 3.05 8.82
C VAL A 94 -16.75 1.68 9.40
N ALA A 95 -15.86 1.04 10.15
CA ALA A 95 -16.12 -0.27 10.77
C ALA A 95 -17.29 -0.20 11.77
N GLN A 96 -17.34 0.85 12.61
CA GLN A 96 -18.44 1.10 13.53
C GLN A 96 -19.76 1.28 12.78
N GLY A 97 -19.79 2.14 11.76
CA GLY A 97 -21.00 2.38 10.93
C GLY A 97 -21.43 1.16 10.11
N ALA A 98 -20.51 0.26 9.77
CA ALA A 98 -20.81 -1.00 9.11
C ALA A 98 -21.49 -2.01 10.04
N ASN A 99 -21.35 -1.85 11.37
CA ASN A 99 -21.86 -2.76 12.40
C ASN A 99 -21.42 -4.22 12.16
N ASN A 100 -20.12 -4.39 11.82
CA ASN A 100 -19.52 -5.71 11.58
C ASN A 100 -18.56 -6.06 12.73
N PRO A 101 -18.98 -6.94 13.68
CA PRO A 101 -18.17 -7.27 14.85
C PRO A 101 -16.85 -7.98 14.51
N ASN A 102 -16.77 -8.63 13.34
CA ASN A 102 -15.59 -9.39 12.92
C ASN A 102 -14.37 -8.50 12.63
N VAL A 103 -14.59 -7.21 12.33
CA VAL A 103 -13.55 -6.28 11.88
C VAL A 103 -13.38 -5.05 12.77
N MET A 104 -14.03 -5.04 13.92
CA MET A 104 -13.86 -4.01 14.94
C MET A 104 -12.42 -4.04 15.51
N PRO A 105 -11.90 -2.93 16.04
CA PRO A 105 -10.63 -2.93 16.74
C PRO A 105 -10.54 -4.06 17.77
N GLY A 106 -9.49 -4.88 17.70
CA GLY A 106 -9.29 -6.05 18.55
C GLY A 106 -9.96 -7.35 18.07
N ALA A 107 -10.85 -7.31 17.08
CA ALA A 107 -11.45 -8.51 16.49
C ALA A 107 -10.43 -9.30 15.64
N PRO A 108 -10.60 -10.63 15.49
CA PRO A 108 -9.69 -11.47 14.71
C PRO A 108 -9.52 -11.03 13.25
N GLY A 109 -10.58 -10.48 12.63
CA GLY A 109 -10.56 -9.98 11.25
C GLY A 109 -10.03 -8.55 11.11
N ARG A 110 -9.72 -7.84 12.22
CA ARG A 110 -9.00 -6.56 12.16
C ARG A 110 -7.50 -6.82 12.07
N ILE A 111 -6.88 -6.38 10.99
CA ILE A 111 -5.47 -6.63 10.69
C ILE A 111 -4.77 -5.29 10.50
N ASP A 112 -3.83 -4.99 11.38
CA ASP A 112 -2.93 -3.86 11.27
C ASP A 112 -1.66 -4.31 10.51
N ALA A 113 -1.45 -3.75 9.33
CA ALA A 113 -0.34 -4.10 8.45
C ALA A 113 1.00 -3.53 8.92
N SER A 114 0.99 -2.49 9.76
CA SER A 114 2.20 -1.82 10.28
C SER A 114 2.83 -2.52 11.48
N ARG A 115 2.19 -3.52 12.04
CA ARG A 115 2.60 -4.13 13.31
C ARG A 115 4.05 -4.58 13.29
N GLY A 116 4.87 -4.02 14.20
CA GLY A 116 6.27 -4.40 14.38
C GLY A 116 7.21 -3.93 13.28
N LEU A 117 6.78 -3.02 12.40
CA LEU A 117 7.66 -2.41 11.41
C LEU A 117 8.64 -1.43 12.04
N LEU A 118 9.79 -1.26 11.41
CA LEU A 118 10.70 -0.16 11.71
C LEU A 118 10.14 1.12 11.08
N VAL A 119 9.61 2.01 11.93
CA VAL A 119 8.96 3.25 11.49
C VAL A 119 9.99 4.39 11.41
N LEU A 120 9.97 5.12 10.29
CA LEU A 120 10.80 6.31 10.08
C LEU A 120 10.08 7.57 10.59
N GLU A 121 10.85 8.62 10.83
CA GLU A 121 10.36 9.96 11.20
C GLU A 121 9.39 9.97 12.40
N VAL A 122 9.65 9.13 13.41
CA VAL A 122 8.89 9.18 14.67
C VAL A 122 9.16 10.51 15.36
N PRO A 123 8.13 11.34 15.61
CA PRO A 123 8.30 12.65 16.24
C PRO A 123 8.90 12.52 17.65
N LYS A 124 9.87 13.40 17.96
CA LYS A 124 10.48 13.46 19.30
C LYS A 124 9.70 14.35 20.28
N THR A 125 8.76 15.11 19.76
CA THR A 125 7.92 16.04 20.50
C THR A 125 6.46 15.68 20.32
N ARG A 126 5.59 16.20 21.19
CA ARG A 126 4.15 16.00 21.06
C ARG A 126 3.65 16.61 19.76
N VAL A 127 2.92 15.82 18.99
CA VAL A 127 2.25 16.25 17.77
C VAL A 127 0.92 16.91 18.11
N ASP A 128 0.62 18.04 17.45
CA ASP A 128 -0.68 18.70 17.51
C ASP A 128 -1.18 19.10 16.11
N ARG A 129 -2.42 19.51 16.01
CA ARG A 129 -3.09 19.85 14.73
C ARG A 129 -2.41 20.97 13.93
N SER A 130 -1.58 21.80 14.55
CA SER A 130 -0.87 22.88 13.85
C SER A 130 0.27 22.37 12.97
N MET A 131 0.66 21.09 13.17
CA MET A 131 1.75 20.44 12.46
C MET A 131 1.28 19.80 11.13
N GLY A 132 -0.02 19.87 10.80
CA GLY A 132 -0.60 19.24 9.61
C GLY A 132 -0.72 17.73 9.77
N ASP A 133 -0.45 16.98 8.69
CA ASP A 133 -0.55 15.51 8.64
C ASP A 133 0.69 14.81 9.23
N VAL A 134 1.29 15.39 10.28
CA VAL A 134 2.33 14.71 11.04
C VAL A 134 1.69 13.67 11.95
N HIS A 135 2.11 12.41 11.80
CA HIS A 135 1.56 11.29 12.56
C HIS A 135 2.35 11.04 13.84
N PRO A 136 1.68 10.93 15.00
CA PRO A 136 2.34 10.67 16.29
C PRO A 136 3.16 9.37 16.31
N SER A 137 2.70 8.35 15.58
CA SER A 137 3.36 7.04 15.50
C SER A 137 4.51 6.99 14.49
N GLY A 138 4.81 8.09 13.79
CA GLY A 138 5.83 8.20 12.74
C GLY A 138 5.25 8.13 11.33
N ASN A 139 6.11 8.21 10.32
CA ASN A 139 5.67 8.28 8.92
C ASN A 139 4.97 6.99 8.47
N PRO A 140 3.69 7.04 8.03
CA PRO A 140 2.89 5.86 7.75
C PRO A 140 3.04 5.31 6.32
N HIS A 141 3.88 5.92 5.47
CA HIS A 141 3.97 5.58 4.05
C HIS A 141 4.99 4.45 3.75
N TYR A 142 5.11 3.49 4.66
CA TYR A 142 6.06 2.38 4.60
C TYR A 142 5.85 1.45 3.39
N THR A 143 4.64 1.39 2.82
CA THR A 143 4.33 0.59 1.63
C THR A 143 5.10 1.03 0.39
N LEU A 144 5.63 2.26 0.37
CA LEU A 144 6.48 2.77 -0.70
C LEU A 144 7.90 2.17 -0.69
N ASP A 145 8.33 1.55 0.41
CA ASP A 145 9.57 0.77 0.44
C ASP A 145 9.30 -0.69 0.08
N PRO A 146 9.73 -1.19 -1.10
CA PRO A 146 9.56 -2.59 -1.45
C PRO A 146 10.29 -3.55 -0.50
N GLY A 147 11.28 -3.09 0.26
CA GLY A 147 11.92 -3.87 1.31
C GLY A 147 11.01 -4.19 2.50
N MET A 148 9.96 -3.38 2.72
CA MET A 148 8.96 -3.64 3.76
C MET A 148 7.93 -4.70 3.36
N ALA A 149 7.85 -5.07 2.07
CA ALA A 149 6.86 -6.01 1.56
C ALA A 149 6.86 -7.35 2.31
N SER A 150 8.04 -7.81 2.74
CA SER A 150 8.16 -9.07 3.52
C SER A 150 7.43 -8.97 4.86
N ALA A 151 7.67 -7.92 5.64
CA ALA A 151 7.05 -7.77 6.95
C ALA A 151 5.54 -7.46 6.82
N VAL A 152 5.15 -6.59 5.90
CA VAL A 152 3.75 -6.24 5.63
C VAL A 152 2.94 -7.47 5.22
N THR A 153 3.44 -8.25 4.24
CA THR A 153 2.73 -9.47 3.80
C THR A 153 2.74 -10.57 4.87
N GLN A 154 3.70 -10.59 5.79
CA GLN A 154 3.66 -11.47 6.95
C GLN A 154 2.52 -11.10 7.90
N ASN A 155 2.36 -9.81 8.22
CA ASN A 155 1.26 -9.33 9.07
C ASN A 155 -0.10 -9.64 8.45
N ILE A 156 -0.24 -9.45 7.13
CA ILE A 156 -1.44 -9.79 6.36
C ILE A 156 -1.70 -11.30 6.45
N LEU A 157 -0.71 -12.14 6.17
CA LEU A 157 -0.81 -13.60 6.24
C LEU A 157 -1.26 -14.08 7.62
N GLU A 158 -0.59 -13.63 8.68
CA GLU A 158 -0.91 -14.02 10.06
C GLU A 158 -2.33 -13.59 10.44
N GLY A 159 -2.75 -12.40 10.00
CA GLY A 159 -4.10 -11.93 10.20
C GLY A 159 -5.14 -12.78 9.48
N LEU A 160 -4.94 -13.03 8.20
CA LEU A 160 -5.85 -13.85 7.38
C LEU A 160 -5.87 -15.30 7.83
N ALA A 161 -4.75 -15.86 8.30
CA ALA A 161 -4.70 -17.21 8.84
C ALA A 161 -5.48 -17.38 10.17
N ARG A 162 -5.71 -16.31 10.93
CA ARG A 162 -6.63 -16.34 12.09
C ARG A 162 -8.09 -16.44 11.66
N VAL A 163 -8.45 -15.81 10.55
CA VAL A 163 -9.80 -15.80 9.99
C VAL A 163 -10.09 -17.07 9.20
N ALA A 164 -9.12 -17.57 8.46
CA ALA A 164 -9.25 -18.71 7.55
C ALA A 164 -8.04 -19.66 7.66
N PRO A 165 -7.88 -20.38 8.78
CA PRO A 165 -6.71 -21.22 9.05
C PRO A 165 -6.51 -22.33 8.00
N GLN A 166 -7.59 -22.79 7.36
CA GLN A 166 -7.54 -23.79 6.29
C GLN A 166 -6.78 -23.32 5.04
N HIS A 167 -6.62 -22.01 4.85
CA HIS A 167 -5.92 -21.43 3.70
C HIS A 167 -4.47 -21.04 3.99
N ARG A 168 -3.99 -21.17 5.24
CA ARG A 168 -2.64 -20.75 5.66
C ARG A 168 -1.54 -21.22 4.71
N ALA A 169 -1.50 -22.52 4.40
CA ALA A 169 -0.47 -23.07 3.52
C ALA A 169 -0.50 -22.50 2.09
N ALA A 170 -1.67 -22.14 1.59
CA ALA A 170 -1.80 -21.47 0.29
C ALA A 170 -1.32 -20.02 0.36
N PHE A 171 -1.67 -19.28 1.42
CA PHE A 171 -1.17 -17.93 1.66
C PHE A 171 0.35 -17.88 1.76
N GLU A 172 0.97 -18.82 2.47
CA GLU A 172 2.42 -18.96 2.59
C GLU A 172 3.08 -19.17 1.23
N ARG A 173 2.58 -20.09 0.40
CA ARG A 173 3.11 -20.33 -0.96
C ARG A 173 2.99 -19.10 -1.86
N ASN A 174 1.82 -18.45 -1.89
CA ASN A 174 1.60 -17.26 -2.71
C ASN A 174 2.54 -16.12 -2.29
N ARG A 175 2.64 -15.88 -0.97
CA ARG A 175 3.56 -14.88 -0.42
C ARG A 175 5.01 -15.16 -0.81
N GLN A 176 5.48 -16.41 -0.70
CA GLN A 176 6.84 -16.79 -1.09
C GLN A 176 7.10 -16.50 -2.57
N GLN A 177 6.15 -16.84 -3.46
CA GLN A 177 6.26 -16.53 -4.89
C GLN A 177 6.30 -15.03 -5.16
N PHE A 178 5.49 -14.25 -4.44
CA PHE A 178 5.50 -12.80 -4.55
C PHE A 178 6.85 -12.21 -4.08
N LEU A 179 7.36 -12.64 -2.94
CA LEU A 179 8.63 -12.15 -2.40
C LEU A 179 9.82 -12.49 -3.29
N ALA A 180 9.85 -13.66 -3.92
CA ALA A 180 10.88 -13.99 -4.90
C ALA A 180 10.89 -13.00 -6.07
N ARG A 181 9.72 -12.55 -6.54
CA ARG A 181 9.60 -11.51 -7.58
C ARG A 181 10.05 -10.14 -7.08
N VAL A 182 9.74 -9.80 -5.82
CA VAL A 182 10.23 -8.55 -5.19
C VAL A 182 11.75 -8.55 -5.12
N ASP A 183 12.37 -9.64 -4.68
CA ASP A 183 13.84 -9.77 -4.55
C ASP A 183 14.54 -9.63 -5.91
N GLU A 184 14.00 -10.29 -6.95
CA GLU A 184 14.52 -10.15 -8.31
C GLU A 184 14.42 -8.69 -8.81
N ALA A 185 13.26 -8.06 -8.61
CA ALA A 185 13.04 -6.67 -8.99
C ALA A 185 13.94 -5.71 -8.19
N MET A 186 14.13 -5.96 -6.89
CA MET A 186 15.00 -5.18 -6.03
C MET A 186 16.45 -5.16 -6.55
N GLY A 187 16.97 -6.30 -7.02
CA GLY A 187 18.29 -6.37 -7.64
C GLY A 187 18.41 -5.43 -8.84
N ARG A 188 17.40 -5.41 -9.72
CA ARG A 188 17.38 -4.52 -10.89
C ARG A 188 17.26 -3.05 -10.49
N TRP A 189 16.37 -2.72 -9.55
CA TRP A 189 16.16 -1.33 -9.09
C TRP A 189 17.40 -0.76 -8.42
N ASN A 190 18.07 -1.55 -7.57
CA ASN A 190 19.33 -1.15 -6.94
C ASN A 190 20.41 -0.85 -7.99
N GLN A 191 20.56 -1.65 -9.04
CA GLN A 191 21.51 -1.39 -10.13
C GLN A 191 21.16 -0.11 -10.88
N MET A 192 19.88 0.16 -11.15
CA MET A 192 19.42 1.35 -11.86
C MET A 192 19.70 2.63 -11.09
N LEU A 193 19.54 2.61 -9.77
CA LEU A 193 19.69 3.79 -8.89
C LEU A 193 21.10 3.92 -8.28
N ALA A 194 21.95 2.89 -8.35
CA ALA A 194 23.31 2.93 -7.83
C ALA A 194 24.15 4.17 -8.28
N PRO A 195 24.07 4.64 -9.55
CA PRO A 195 24.82 5.84 -9.96
C PRO A 195 24.34 7.13 -9.31
N TYR A 196 23.17 7.14 -8.67
CA TYR A 196 22.50 8.33 -8.12
C TYR A 196 22.46 8.33 -6.59
N GLN A 197 23.17 7.43 -5.93
CA GLN A 197 23.25 7.41 -4.46
C GLN A 197 23.76 8.75 -3.93
N GLY A 198 23.13 9.23 -2.85
CA GLY A 198 23.41 10.53 -2.26
C GLY A 198 22.78 11.71 -3.00
N SER A 199 22.12 11.50 -4.15
CA SER A 199 21.49 12.60 -4.89
C SER A 199 20.37 13.26 -4.07
N PRO A 200 20.38 14.61 -3.98
CA PRO A 200 19.33 15.34 -3.28
C PRO A 200 18.02 15.35 -4.10
N VAL A 201 16.93 15.11 -3.42
CA VAL A 201 15.56 15.13 -3.97
C VAL A 201 14.68 16.01 -3.11
N VAL A 202 13.91 16.89 -3.72
CA VAL A 202 12.82 17.61 -3.08
C VAL A 202 11.52 16.85 -3.35
N VAL A 203 10.65 16.77 -2.36
CA VAL A 203 9.35 16.11 -2.48
C VAL A 203 8.23 17.12 -2.26
N ASN A 204 7.03 16.87 -2.81
CA ASN A 204 5.90 17.74 -2.52
C ASN A 204 5.39 17.50 -1.09
N HIS A 205 4.87 16.32 -0.82
CA HIS A 205 4.43 15.85 0.50
C HIS A 205 5.45 14.88 1.10
N ALA A 206 5.57 14.82 2.42
CA ALA A 206 6.57 14.03 3.15
C ALA A 206 6.24 12.51 3.16
N LEU A 207 5.86 11.92 2.02
CA LEU A 207 5.52 10.50 1.93
C LEU A 207 6.66 9.63 1.35
N TRP A 208 7.64 10.24 0.67
CA TRP A 208 8.61 9.51 -0.14
C TRP A 208 9.85 9.01 0.61
N ILE A 209 9.97 9.34 1.90
CA ILE A 209 11.18 9.06 2.69
C ILE A 209 11.59 7.57 2.67
N TYR A 210 10.62 6.65 2.72
CA TYR A 210 10.90 5.22 2.66
C TYR A 210 11.49 4.79 1.32
N LEU A 211 10.90 5.22 0.20
CA LEU A 211 11.40 4.92 -1.15
C LEU A 211 12.79 5.51 -1.36
N LEU A 212 12.97 6.78 -1.01
CA LEU A 212 14.24 7.48 -1.22
C LEU A 212 15.35 6.86 -0.37
N THR A 213 15.09 6.60 0.91
CA THR A 213 16.04 5.93 1.82
C THR A 213 16.40 4.55 1.32
N ARG A 214 15.43 3.77 0.83
CA ARG A 214 15.67 2.41 0.30
C ARG A 214 16.72 2.40 -0.80
N PHE A 215 16.72 3.40 -1.66
CA PHE A 215 17.62 3.48 -2.80
C PHE A 215 18.78 4.45 -2.63
N GLY A 216 19.02 4.93 -1.40
CA GLY A 216 20.16 5.79 -1.08
C GLY A 216 20.05 7.21 -1.63
N LEU A 217 18.84 7.68 -1.95
CA LEU A 217 18.55 9.07 -2.30
C LEU A 217 18.28 9.89 -1.03
N VAL A 218 18.51 11.19 -1.06
CA VAL A 218 18.40 12.07 0.10
C VAL A 218 17.24 13.05 -0.08
N GLN A 219 16.20 12.92 0.74
CA GLN A 219 15.17 13.96 0.84
C GLN A 219 15.76 15.17 1.56
N VAL A 220 15.91 16.31 0.86
CA VAL A 220 16.52 17.51 1.43
C VAL A 220 15.52 18.56 1.86
N ALA A 221 14.33 18.59 1.24
CA ALA A 221 13.24 19.50 1.62
C ALA A 221 11.90 19.01 1.08
N THR A 222 10.83 19.70 1.51
CA THR A 222 9.45 19.49 1.04
C THR A 222 8.89 20.79 0.46
N VAL A 223 8.02 20.68 -0.56
CA VAL A 223 7.25 21.83 -1.06
C VAL A 223 6.24 22.27 -0.01
N GLU A 224 5.53 21.35 0.59
CA GLU A 224 4.68 21.64 1.75
C GLU A 224 5.57 21.88 2.97
N GLU A 225 5.53 23.09 3.53
CA GLU A 225 6.30 23.44 4.75
C GLU A 225 5.87 22.56 5.93
N ARG A 226 4.60 22.18 5.95
CA ARG A 226 4.01 21.20 6.86
C ARG A 226 3.14 20.25 6.05
N PRO A 227 3.22 18.93 6.28
CA PRO A 227 2.45 17.97 5.52
C PRO A 227 0.96 18.32 5.48
N GLY A 228 0.35 18.30 4.29
CA GLY A 228 -1.07 18.64 4.08
C GLY A 228 -1.41 20.13 4.15
N ILE A 229 -0.44 21.02 4.40
CA ILE A 229 -0.66 22.48 4.44
C ILE A 229 0.02 23.14 3.24
N PRO A 230 -0.73 23.96 2.44
CA PRO A 230 -0.15 24.66 1.29
C PRO A 230 1.06 25.52 1.67
N ALA A 231 2.07 25.52 0.79
CA ALA A 231 3.30 26.28 0.99
C ALA A 231 3.06 27.80 0.99
N THR A 232 3.71 28.51 1.90
CA THR A 232 3.74 29.98 1.90
C THR A 232 4.68 30.50 0.81
N ALA A 233 4.43 31.73 0.29
CA ALA A 233 5.31 32.36 -0.70
C ALA A 233 6.77 32.49 -0.18
N ASN A 234 6.94 32.79 1.10
CA ASN A 234 8.27 32.89 1.71
C ASN A 234 8.98 31.53 1.77
N HIS A 235 8.25 30.46 2.06
CA HIS A 235 8.80 29.10 2.02
C HIS A 235 9.25 28.72 0.61
N ILE A 236 8.45 29.01 -0.42
CA ILE A 236 8.79 28.73 -1.83
C ILE A 236 10.08 29.43 -2.23
N VAL A 237 10.26 30.71 -1.87
CA VAL A 237 11.51 31.45 -2.17
C VAL A 237 12.72 30.78 -1.51
N LYS A 238 12.62 30.41 -0.25
CA LYS A 238 13.68 29.69 0.47
C LYS A 238 13.98 28.33 -0.17
N LEU A 239 12.94 27.58 -0.53
CA LEU A 239 13.07 26.29 -1.18
C LEU A 239 13.81 26.38 -2.53
N VAL A 240 13.43 27.34 -3.37
CA VAL A 240 14.12 27.59 -4.67
C VAL A 240 15.60 27.90 -4.45
N ASN A 241 15.96 28.71 -3.46
CA ASN A 241 17.34 29.03 -3.15
C ASN A 241 18.12 27.81 -2.68
N LEU A 242 17.56 27.03 -1.73
CA LEU A 242 18.13 25.77 -1.26
C LEU A 242 18.37 24.81 -2.43
N MET A 243 17.39 24.66 -3.32
CA MET A 243 17.52 23.77 -4.48
C MET A 243 18.65 24.17 -5.42
N LYS A 244 18.89 25.48 -5.61
CA LYS A 244 20.02 26.01 -6.40
C LYS A 244 21.36 25.75 -5.72
N GLU A 245 21.43 26.00 -4.41
CA GLU A 245 22.65 25.80 -3.60
C GLU A 245 23.07 24.33 -3.57
N ASP A 246 22.10 23.42 -3.31
CA ASP A 246 22.32 21.98 -3.22
C ASP A 246 22.30 21.28 -4.58
N ARG A 247 22.13 22.03 -5.68
CA ARG A 247 22.05 21.50 -7.06
C ARG A 247 21.01 20.39 -7.20
N VAL A 248 19.85 20.55 -6.59
CA VAL A 248 18.74 19.60 -6.67
C VAL A 248 18.25 19.51 -8.11
N LYS A 249 18.23 18.31 -8.68
CA LYS A 249 17.81 18.08 -10.07
C LYS A 249 16.33 17.77 -10.23
N VAL A 250 15.66 17.33 -9.15
CA VAL A 250 14.29 16.82 -9.26
C VAL A 250 13.44 17.17 -8.05
N ILE A 251 12.19 17.56 -8.34
CA ILE A 251 11.09 17.56 -7.37
C ILE A 251 10.14 16.41 -7.75
N VAL A 252 9.78 15.58 -6.79
CA VAL A 252 8.77 14.54 -6.98
C VAL A 252 7.47 14.90 -6.26
N ALA A 253 6.35 14.54 -6.87
CA ALA A 253 5.03 14.83 -6.38
C ALA A 253 4.09 13.65 -6.60
N GLU A 254 3.02 13.58 -5.83
CA GLU A 254 1.93 12.63 -5.93
C GLU A 254 0.86 13.11 -6.94
N PRO A 255 0.06 12.20 -7.51
CA PRO A 255 -0.90 12.51 -8.58
C PRO A 255 -2.01 13.50 -8.19
N TRP A 256 -2.30 13.65 -6.89
CA TRP A 256 -3.34 14.57 -6.38
C TRP A 256 -2.81 15.93 -5.95
N SER A 257 -1.50 16.18 -6.07
CA SER A 257 -0.87 17.48 -5.73
C SER A 257 -1.17 18.59 -6.75
N ASP A 258 -0.95 19.84 -6.35
CA ASP A 258 -0.88 20.96 -7.32
C ASP A 258 0.43 20.88 -8.14
N PHE A 259 0.42 20.00 -9.13
CA PHE A 259 1.58 19.76 -9.97
C PHE A 259 2.03 21.01 -10.77
N LYS A 260 1.12 21.98 -11.03
CA LYS A 260 1.50 23.23 -11.68
C LYS A 260 2.39 24.09 -10.81
N LEU A 261 2.12 24.11 -9.50
CA LEU A 261 3.01 24.78 -8.53
C LEU A 261 4.37 24.09 -8.49
N VAL A 262 4.38 22.76 -8.38
CA VAL A 262 5.61 21.95 -8.36
C VAL A 262 6.47 22.20 -9.61
N GLN A 263 5.85 22.22 -10.81
CA GLN A 263 6.54 22.52 -12.06
C GLN A 263 7.15 23.93 -12.08
N ARG A 264 6.44 24.94 -11.56
CA ARG A 264 6.94 26.31 -11.47
C ARG A 264 8.16 26.42 -10.56
N ILE A 265 8.10 25.80 -9.37
CA ILE A 265 9.22 25.75 -8.42
C ILE A 265 10.44 25.07 -9.08
N ALA A 266 10.23 23.93 -9.74
CA ALA A 266 11.28 23.21 -10.43
C ALA A 266 11.92 24.09 -11.53
N GLN A 267 11.11 24.77 -12.35
CA GLN A 267 11.60 25.67 -13.40
C GLN A 267 12.44 26.83 -12.83
N GLU A 268 11.98 27.47 -11.75
CA GLU A 268 12.70 28.56 -11.09
C GLU A 268 14.03 28.09 -10.47
N ALA A 269 14.08 26.84 -9.99
CA ALA A 269 15.29 26.24 -9.45
C ALA A 269 16.23 25.65 -10.51
N GLY A 270 15.82 25.55 -11.78
CA GLY A 270 16.58 24.85 -12.82
C GLY A 270 16.53 23.33 -12.69
N ALA A 271 15.49 22.80 -12.06
CA ALA A 271 15.25 21.37 -11.82
C ALA A 271 14.13 20.84 -12.71
N LYS A 272 13.89 19.53 -12.65
CA LYS A 272 12.76 18.85 -13.30
C LYS A 272 11.68 18.51 -12.26
N ALA A 273 10.43 18.43 -12.68
CA ALA A 273 9.33 17.97 -11.86
C ALA A 273 8.80 16.63 -12.39
N ALA A 274 8.49 15.69 -11.51
CA ALA A 274 7.91 14.40 -11.88
C ALA A 274 6.79 13.99 -10.93
N ILE A 275 5.76 13.34 -11.48
CA ILE A 275 4.76 12.61 -10.70
C ILE A 275 5.25 11.17 -10.52
N LEU A 276 5.23 10.68 -9.30
CA LEU A 276 5.45 9.28 -8.96
C LEU A 276 4.13 8.61 -8.57
N ALA A 277 4.09 7.28 -8.71
CA ALA A 277 2.97 6.46 -8.22
C ALA A 277 3.01 6.41 -6.68
N ALA A 278 2.20 7.23 -6.04
CA ALA A 278 2.11 7.29 -4.59
C ALA A 278 1.28 6.13 -4.01
N THR A 279 0.42 5.53 -4.82
CA THR A 279 -0.35 4.31 -4.51
C THR A 279 -0.48 3.47 -5.77
N VAL A 280 -0.74 2.18 -5.60
CA VAL A 280 -0.99 1.26 -6.73
C VAL A 280 -2.22 1.73 -7.52
N GLY A 281 -2.06 1.84 -8.83
CA GLY A 281 -3.10 2.32 -9.75
C GLY A 281 -3.24 3.84 -9.83
N SER A 282 -2.42 4.62 -9.12
CA SER A 282 -2.53 6.10 -9.13
C SER A 282 -1.99 6.76 -10.39
N VAL A 283 -1.18 6.06 -11.17
CA VAL A 283 -0.71 6.48 -12.48
C VAL A 283 -0.84 5.32 -13.47
N LYS A 284 -1.01 5.63 -14.75
CA LYS A 284 -1.08 4.63 -15.81
C LYS A 284 0.21 3.82 -15.88
N GLY A 285 0.09 2.49 -15.87
CA GLY A 285 1.22 1.56 -15.92
C GLY A 285 1.84 1.28 -14.53
N ALA A 286 1.10 1.58 -13.46
CA ALA A 286 1.43 1.25 -12.08
C ALA A 286 0.24 0.49 -11.43
N ASP A 287 -0.29 -0.50 -12.15
CA ASP A 287 -1.54 -1.19 -11.80
C ASP A 287 -1.32 -2.34 -10.79
N THR A 288 -0.07 -2.77 -10.61
CA THR A 288 0.36 -3.73 -9.58
C THR A 288 1.42 -3.12 -8.67
N TYR A 289 1.67 -3.74 -7.51
CA TYR A 289 2.69 -3.26 -6.56
C TYR A 289 4.09 -3.16 -7.21
N LEU A 290 4.51 -4.18 -7.94
CA LEU A 290 5.82 -4.17 -8.61
C LEU A 290 5.89 -3.14 -9.74
N GLU A 291 4.81 -2.95 -10.49
CA GLU A 291 4.74 -1.92 -11.54
C GLU A 291 4.79 -0.51 -10.97
N ALA A 292 4.15 -0.27 -9.81
CA ALA A 292 4.20 1.04 -9.14
C ALA A 292 5.64 1.38 -8.71
N VAL A 293 6.35 0.44 -8.10
CA VAL A 293 7.76 0.65 -7.72
C VAL A 293 8.64 0.79 -8.96
N ASP A 294 8.45 -0.02 -9.99
CA ASP A 294 9.21 0.02 -11.25
C ASP A 294 9.04 1.35 -11.97
N PHE A 295 7.79 1.86 -12.02
CA PHE A 295 7.48 3.19 -12.54
C PHE A 295 8.24 4.29 -11.78
N ASN A 296 8.21 4.24 -10.45
CA ASN A 296 8.88 5.21 -9.61
C ASN A 296 10.40 5.21 -9.82
N VAL A 297 11.02 4.03 -9.82
CA VAL A 297 12.47 3.88 -10.05
C VAL A 297 12.86 4.38 -11.44
N LYS A 298 12.15 3.99 -12.49
CA LYS A 298 12.41 4.43 -13.87
C LYS A 298 12.27 5.94 -14.01
N THR A 299 11.25 6.52 -13.39
CA THR A 299 11.03 7.97 -13.39
C THR A 299 12.17 8.71 -12.68
N LEU A 300 12.56 8.24 -11.48
CA LEU A 300 13.69 8.83 -10.75
C LEU A 300 14.99 8.78 -11.57
N VAL A 301 15.32 7.65 -12.16
CA VAL A 301 16.50 7.50 -13.04
C VAL A 301 16.45 8.46 -14.22
N GLN A 302 15.29 8.62 -14.86
CA GLN A 302 15.12 9.56 -15.96
C GLN A 302 15.31 11.03 -15.55
N MET A 303 14.82 11.39 -14.37
CA MET A 303 14.89 12.77 -13.87
C MET A 303 16.28 13.13 -13.34
N LEU A 304 17.00 12.17 -12.77
CA LEU A 304 18.35 12.38 -12.19
C LEU A 304 19.48 12.39 -13.23
N LYS A 305 19.24 11.89 -14.44
CA LYS A 305 20.15 12.06 -15.60
C LYS A 305 20.28 13.53 -15.96
#